data_107ee6774f167e7811f1a64161d9dd34
#
_entry.id   107ee6774f167e7811f1a64161d9dd34
#
_cell.length_a   1.000
_cell.length_b   1.000
_cell.length_c   1.000
_cell.angle_alpha   90.00
_cell.angle_beta   90.00
_cell.angle_gamma   90.00
#
_symmetry.space_group_name_H-M   'P 1'
#
loop_
_entity.id
_entity.type
_entity.pdbx_description
1 polymer ?
#
loop_
_entity_poly.entity_id
_entity_poly.type
_entity_poly.pdbx_seq_one_letter_code
_entity_poly.pdbx_strand_id
1 'polypeptide(L)'
;MKRISFIQPSRNNLKYLKWSYNSIRKNLGYIHEICMADDFSTDGTWKWMQEIAKKDENVKIHRNEGPNRLGHTILYDTLVNDYATNDIVMIYHADMYALPGLDTQINKIWYDSFSNKNRTTTASRWP
;
A
#
# COMPACT_ATOMS: atom_id res chain seq x y z
N MET A 1 -6.24 11.16 14.11
CA MET A 1 -5.41 10.13 13.44
C MET A 1 -4.96 10.63 12.08
N LYS A 2 -3.69 10.49 11.79
CA LYS A 2 -3.18 10.82 10.45
C LYS A 2 -3.57 9.73 9.45
N ARG A 3 -3.85 10.15 8.22
CA ARG A 3 -4.07 9.23 7.11
C ARG A 3 -2.76 8.57 6.72
N ILE A 4 -2.86 7.33 6.27
CA ILE A 4 -1.72 6.53 5.86
C ILE A 4 -1.84 6.24 4.37
N SER A 5 -0.72 6.25 3.67
CA SER A 5 -0.63 5.76 2.30
C SER A 5 0.00 4.36 2.33
N PHE A 6 -0.81 3.34 2.05
CA PHE A 6 -0.34 1.98 1.93
C PHE A 6 0.20 1.74 0.52
N ILE A 7 1.41 1.25 0.40
CA ILE A 7 2.11 1.11 -0.88
C ILE A 7 2.26 -0.37 -1.22
N GLN A 8 1.60 -0.79 -2.29
CA GLN A 8 1.48 -2.22 -2.64
C GLN A 8 1.79 -2.50 -4.11
N PRO A 9 3.06 -2.68 -4.49
CA PRO A 9 3.37 -3.28 -5.78
C PRO A 9 3.00 -4.76 -5.79
N SER A 10 2.57 -5.27 -6.94
CA SER A 10 2.13 -6.65 -7.08
C SER A 10 2.46 -7.19 -8.46
N ARG A 11 2.71 -8.49 -8.54
CA ARG A 11 2.86 -9.19 -9.80
C ARG A 11 2.31 -10.60 -9.68
N ASN A 12 1.30 -10.91 -10.52
CA ASN A 12 0.68 -12.24 -10.57
C ASN A 12 0.29 -12.78 -9.18
N ASN A 13 -0.31 -11.90 -8.37
CA ASN A 13 -0.65 -12.21 -6.99
C ASN A 13 -2.07 -11.72 -6.64
N LEU A 14 -2.97 -11.80 -7.61
CA LEU A 14 -4.31 -11.21 -7.51
C LEU A 14 -5.09 -11.70 -6.29
N LYS A 15 -5.04 -13.00 -6.02
CA LYS A 15 -5.76 -13.59 -4.89
C LYS A 15 -5.37 -12.93 -3.57
N TYR A 16 -4.08 -12.78 -3.34
CA TYR A 16 -3.58 -12.19 -2.10
C TYR A 16 -3.76 -10.68 -2.07
N LEU A 17 -3.62 -10.03 -3.22
CA LEU A 17 -3.86 -8.58 -3.30
C LEU A 17 -5.30 -8.23 -2.93
N LYS A 18 -6.28 -8.98 -3.44
CA LYS A 18 -7.68 -8.81 -3.08
C LYS A 18 -7.91 -9.00 -1.57
N TRP A 19 -7.33 -10.04 -1.03
CA TRP A 19 -7.42 -10.36 0.39
C TRP A 19 -6.81 -9.25 1.26
N SER A 20 -5.64 -8.76 0.88
CA SER A 20 -4.96 -7.66 1.55
C SER A 20 -5.79 -6.37 1.47
N TYR A 21 -6.24 -5.99 0.28
CA TYR A 21 -7.08 -4.82 0.08
C TYR A 21 -8.35 -4.88 0.93
N ASN A 22 -9.05 -6.00 0.90
CA ASN A 22 -10.28 -6.17 1.66
C ASN A 22 -10.02 -6.06 3.17
N SER A 23 -8.88 -6.54 3.65
CA SER A 23 -8.53 -6.43 5.06
C SER A 23 -8.33 -4.98 5.50
N ILE A 24 -7.69 -4.18 4.68
CA ILE A 24 -7.50 -2.75 4.96
C ILE A 24 -8.86 -2.06 5.04
N ARG A 25 -9.72 -2.28 4.06
CA ARG A 25 -11.03 -1.61 4.02
C ARG A 25 -11.96 -2.07 5.12
N LYS A 26 -11.99 -3.37 5.39
CA LYS A 26 -12.83 -3.94 6.44
C LYS A 26 -12.40 -3.49 7.84
N ASN A 27 -11.10 -3.52 8.11
CA ASN A 27 -10.58 -3.34 9.47
C ASN A 27 -10.09 -1.93 9.77
N LEU A 28 -9.70 -1.16 8.75
CA LEU A 28 -9.15 0.18 8.93
C LEU A 28 -10.02 1.27 8.28
N GLY A 29 -10.95 0.89 7.41
CA GLY A 29 -11.85 1.85 6.76
C GLY A 29 -11.29 2.44 5.47
N TYR A 30 -11.93 3.53 5.02
CA TYR A 30 -11.69 4.12 3.70
C TYR A 30 -10.93 5.45 3.75
N ILE A 31 -10.55 5.92 4.94
CA ILE A 31 -9.83 7.19 5.07
C ILE A 31 -8.39 7.10 4.58
N HIS A 32 -7.80 5.90 4.64
CA HIS A 32 -6.43 5.69 4.22
C HIS A 32 -6.35 5.50 2.70
N GLU A 33 -5.23 5.95 2.14
CA GLU A 33 -4.94 5.82 0.73
C GLU A 33 -4.24 4.50 0.46
N ILE A 34 -4.62 3.83 -0.62
CA ILE A 34 -3.91 2.64 -1.08
C ILE A 34 -3.37 2.93 -2.47
N CYS A 35 -2.05 2.85 -2.61
CA CYS A 35 -1.36 3.03 -3.88
C CYS A 35 -0.86 1.67 -4.36
N MET A 36 -1.44 1.17 -5.44
CA MET A 36 -1.10 -0.14 -6.00
C MET A 36 -0.38 0.01 -7.33
N ALA A 37 0.57 -0.87 -7.59
CA ALA A 37 1.21 -0.96 -8.90
C ALA A 37 1.17 -2.40 -9.41
N ASP A 38 0.91 -2.54 -10.69
CA ASP A 38 0.96 -3.81 -11.39
C ASP A 38 2.23 -3.92 -12.21
N ASP A 39 3.06 -4.91 -11.92
CA ASP A 39 4.32 -5.16 -12.61
C ASP A 39 4.14 -6.13 -13.79
N PHE A 40 3.33 -5.73 -14.76
CA PHE A 40 3.05 -6.52 -15.97
C PHE A 40 2.49 -7.91 -15.67
N SER A 41 1.45 -7.97 -14.85
CA SER A 41 0.78 -9.23 -14.52
C SER A 41 -0.03 -9.77 -15.69
N THR A 42 -0.22 -11.09 -15.67
CA THR A 42 -1.02 -11.81 -16.68
C THR A 42 -2.26 -12.51 -16.09
N ASP A 43 -2.52 -12.31 -14.81
CA ASP A 43 -3.58 -12.99 -14.06
C ASP A 43 -4.85 -12.15 -13.86
N GLY A 44 -4.98 -11.02 -14.55
CA GLY A 44 -6.11 -10.12 -14.37
C GLY A 44 -5.94 -9.08 -13.25
N THR A 45 -4.77 -8.98 -12.65
CA THR A 45 -4.49 -8.01 -11.58
C THR A 45 -4.79 -6.58 -12.02
N TRP A 46 -4.33 -6.18 -13.19
CA TRP A 46 -4.53 -4.81 -13.67
C TRP A 46 -6.00 -4.48 -13.87
N LYS A 47 -6.75 -5.40 -14.46
CA LYS A 47 -8.19 -5.21 -14.67
C LYS A 47 -8.90 -5.02 -13.32
N TRP A 48 -8.56 -5.82 -12.33
CA TRP A 48 -9.13 -5.70 -11.00
C TRP A 48 -8.77 -4.36 -10.35
N MET A 49 -7.51 -3.92 -10.47
CA MET A 49 -7.08 -2.61 -9.96
C MET A 49 -7.90 -1.48 -10.57
N GLN A 50 -8.14 -1.54 -11.88
CA GLN A 50 -8.95 -0.53 -12.57
C GLN A 50 -10.39 -0.52 -12.05
N GLU A 51 -10.98 -1.68 -11.80
CA GLU A 51 -12.33 -1.79 -11.26
C GLU A 51 -12.41 -1.21 -9.85
N ILE A 52 -11.45 -1.51 -9.01
CA ILE A 52 -11.40 -0.97 -7.64
C ILE A 52 -11.19 0.54 -7.65
N ALA A 53 -10.30 1.06 -8.49
CA ALA A 53 -10.04 2.49 -8.56
C ALA A 53 -11.27 3.30 -8.98
N LYS A 54 -12.20 2.69 -9.72
CA LYS A 54 -13.46 3.34 -10.08
C LYS A 54 -14.43 3.44 -8.92
N LYS A 55 -14.37 2.51 -7.98
CA LYS A 55 -15.31 2.42 -6.86
C LYS A 55 -14.77 3.06 -5.58
N ASP A 56 -13.45 3.10 -5.44
CA ASP A 56 -12.77 3.56 -4.22
C ASP A 56 -11.90 4.76 -4.57
N GLU A 57 -12.37 5.95 -4.19
CA GLU A 57 -11.68 7.21 -4.53
C GLU A 57 -10.32 7.36 -3.85
N ASN A 58 -10.04 6.56 -2.81
CA ASN A 58 -8.77 6.56 -2.11
C ASN A 58 -7.85 5.43 -2.57
N VAL A 59 -8.05 4.94 -3.78
CA VAL A 59 -7.15 3.99 -4.45
C VAL A 59 -6.51 4.67 -5.65
N LYS A 60 -5.20 4.57 -5.73
CA LYS A 60 -4.41 5.03 -6.88
C LYS A 60 -3.68 3.85 -7.47
N ILE A 61 -3.59 3.82 -8.78
CA ILE A 61 -3.02 2.67 -9.50
C ILE A 61 -1.99 3.12 -10.53
N HIS A 62 -0.99 2.28 -10.73
CA HIS A 62 0.06 2.46 -11.72
C HIS A 62 0.36 1.12 -12.37
N ARG A 63 0.70 1.11 -13.65
CA ARG A 63 1.09 -0.11 -14.34
C ARG A 63 2.42 0.03 -15.05
N ASN A 64 3.27 -0.97 -14.85
CA ASN A 64 4.36 -1.24 -15.75
C ASN A 64 3.81 -2.06 -16.92
N GLU A 65 3.83 -1.50 -18.12
CA GLU A 65 3.27 -2.15 -19.31
C GLU A 65 4.21 -3.15 -19.96
N GLY A 66 5.36 -3.39 -19.35
CA GLY A 66 6.30 -4.40 -19.81
C GLY A 66 7.09 -4.00 -21.03
N PRO A 67 7.65 -4.97 -21.76
CA PRO A 67 7.50 -6.42 -21.48
C PRO A 67 8.32 -6.92 -20.28
N ASN A 68 9.28 -6.12 -19.79
CA ASN A 68 10.13 -6.54 -18.68
C ASN A 68 9.57 -6.09 -17.33
N ARG A 69 9.72 -6.93 -16.32
CA ARG A 69 9.41 -6.56 -14.94
C ARG A 69 10.37 -5.46 -14.47
N LEU A 70 9.85 -4.55 -13.67
CA LEU A 70 10.66 -3.53 -13.01
C LEU A 70 11.14 -3.96 -11.62
N GLY A 71 10.37 -4.82 -10.95
CA GLY A 71 10.64 -5.23 -9.59
C GLY A 71 10.05 -4.30 -8.55
N HIS A 72 9.95 -4.78 -7.33
CA HIS A 72 9.27 -4.07 -6.26
C HIS A 72 9.96 -2.77 -5.86
N THR A 73 11.29 -2.73 -5.82
CA THR A 73 12.04 -1.54 -5.40
C THR A 73 11.70 -0.33 -6.25
N ILE A 74 11.73 -0.49 -7.58
CA ILE A 74 11.41 0.60 -8.50
C ILE A 74 9.96 1.04 -8.34
N LEU A 75 9.05 0.07 -8.20
CA LEU A 75 7.63 0.38 -8.07
C LEU A 75 7.29 1.02 -6.73
N TYR A 76 7.95 0.64 -5.65
CA TYR A 76 7.83 1.36 -4.37
C TYR A 76 8.22 2.82 -4.53
N ASP A 77 9.36 3.08 -5.14
CA ASP A 77 9.82 4.45 -5.37
C ASP A 77 8.82 5.24 -6.21
N THR A 78 8.32 4.65 -7.28
CA THR A 78 7.31 5.29 -8.14
C THR A 78 6.05 5.63 -7.36
N LEU A 79 5.52 4.69 -6.60
CA LEU A 79 4.28 4.91 -5.86
C LEU A 79 4.46 5.96 -4.75
N VAL A 80 5.58 5.92 -4.04
CA VAL A 80 5.85 6.89 -2.98
C VAL A 80 6.04 8.30 -3.56
N ASN A 81 6.82 8.43 -4.61
CA ASN A 81 7.18 9.75 -5.14
C ASN A 81 6.08 10.37 -5.99
N ASP A 82 5.35 9.57 -6.77
CA ASP A 82 4.43 10.09 -7.78
C ASP A 82 2.96 9.99 -7.37
N TYR A 83 2.62 9.13 -6.43
CA TYR A 83 1.21 8.86 -6.09
C TYR A 83 0.85 9.12 -4.64
N ALA A 84 1.68 8.74 -3.68
CA ALA A 84 1.34 8.88 -2.26
C ALA A 84 1.21 10.35 -1.84
N THR A 85 0.16 10.68 -1.10
CA THR A 85 -0.13 12.05 -0.70
C THR A 85 -0.10 12.28 0.81
N ASN A 86 0.06 11.25 1.61
CA ASN A 86 0.05 11.37 3.06
C ASN A 86 1.46 11.37 3.65
N ASP A 87 1.61 11.97 4.82
CA ASP A 87 2.90 12.04 5.52
C ASP A 87 3.38 10.67 5.96
N ILE A 88 2.44 9.82 6.39
CA ILE A 88 2.77 8.46 6.79
C ILE A 88 2.63 7.56 5.57
N VAL A 89 3.75 6.96 5.18
CA VAL A 89 3.81 6.00 4.08
C VAL A 89 4.18 4.65 4.65
N MET A 90 3.35 3.66 4.38
CA MET A 90 3.56 2.30 4.85
C MET A 90 3.85 1.38 3.67
N ILE A 91 5.07 0.87 3.62
CA ILE A 91 5.41 -0.17 2.65
C ILE A 91 4.65 -1.43 3.06
N TYR A 92 3.78 -1.91 2.20
CA TYR A 92 2.82 -2.95 2.56
C TYR A 92 2.74 -4.00 1.45
N HIS A 93 3.30 -5.17 1.70
CA HIS A 93 3.30 -6.23 0.70
C HIS A 93 1.87 -6.66 0.34
N ALA A 94 1.70 -7.14 -0.89
CA ALA A 94 0.39 -7.53 -1.41
C ALA A 94 -0.21 -8.75 -0.71
N ASP A 95 0.57 -9.46 0.10
CA ASP A 95 0.17 -10.66 0.83
C ASP A 95 0.06 -10.44 2.34
N MET A 96 -0.14 -9.19 2.77
CA MET A 96 -0.29 -8.85 4.19
C MET A 96 -1.74 -8.56 4.53
N TYR A 97 -2.16 -9.02 5.70
CA TYR A 97 -3.51 -8.80 6.22
C TYR A 97 -3.50 -7.74 7.32
N ALA A 98 -4.34 -6.73 7.17
CA ALA A 98 -4.46 -5.65 8.14
C ALA A 98 -5.44 -6.03 9.25
N LEU A 99 -4.94 -6.22 10.46
CA LEU A 99 -5.79 -6.46 11.62
C LEU A 99 -6.40 -5.15 12.13
N PRO A 100 -7.57 -5.21 12.82
CA PRO A 100 -8.13 -4.02 13.46
C PRO A 100 -7.11 -3.34 14.38
N GLY A 101 -7.02 -2.02 14.31
CA GLY A 101 -6.12 -1.25 15.15
C GLY A 101 -4.73 -1.03 14.58
N LEU A 102 -4.41 -1.62 13.41
CA LEU A 102 -3.10 -1.43 12.80
C LEU A 102 -2.80 0.05 12.55
N ASP A 103 -3.75 0.79 12.03
CA ASP A 103 -3.57 2.22 11.74
C ASP A 103 -3.36 3.04 13.02
N THR A 104 -4.02 2.68 14.09
CA THR A 104 -3.80 3.32 15.41
C THR A 104 -2.39 3.07 15.90
N GLN A 105 -1.90 1.85 15.76
CA GLN A 105 -0.53 1.50 16.14
C GLN A 105 0.50 2.23 15.29
N ILE A 106 0.28 2.29 13.98
CA ILE A 106 1.17 3.03 13.07
C ILE A 106 1.23 4.50 13.47
N ASN A 107 0.08 5.10 13.78
CA ASN A 107 0.02 6.48 14.22
C ASN A 107 0.79 6.70 15.52
N LYS A 108 0.66 5.78 16.47
CA LYS A 108 1.40 5.86 17.73
C LYS A 108 2.91 5.81 17.50
N ILE A 109 3.36 4.89 16.66
CA ILE A 109 4.78 4.76 16.32
C ILE A 109 5.27 6.04 15.64
N TRP A 110 4.48 6.61 14.75
CA TRP A 110 4.79 7.86 14.07
C TRP A 110 5.01 9.00 15.07
N TYR A 111 4.07 9.18 16.00
CA TYR A 111 4.20 10.23 17.03
C TYR A 111 5.40 10.01 17.93
N ASP A 112 5.64 8.80 18.38
CA ASP A 112 6.78 8.46 19.23
C ASP A 112 8.10 8.72 18.50
N SER A 113 8.17 8.38 17.22
CA SER A 113 9.35 8.62 16.37
C SER A 113 9.57 10.09 16.10
N PHE A 114 8.51 10.87 15.98
CA PHE A 114 8.60 12.31 15.77
C PHE A 114 9.18 13.03 16.97
N SER A 115 8.90 12.54 18.18
CA SER A 115 9.49 13.08 19.42
C SER A 115 10.98 12.72 19.53
N ASN A 116 11.42 11.66 18.87
CA ASN A 116 12.82 11.20 18.84
C ASN A 116 13.41 11.50 17.47
N LYS A 117 13.84 12.72 17.26
CA LYS A 117 14.35 13.20 15.97
C LYS A 117 15.42 12.27 15.39
N ASN A 118 15.40 12.11 14.06
CA ASN A 118 16.38 11.35 13.29
C ASN A 118 16.27 9.83 13.45
N ARG A 119 15.10 9.32 13.80
CA ARG A 119 14.88 7.88 13.84
C ARG A 119 14.12 7.41 12.62
N THR A 120 14.60 6.33 12.03
CA THR A 120 13.85 5.57 11.04
C THR A 120 13.03 4.52 11.79
N THR A 121 11.73 4.46 11.49
CA THR A 121 10.81 3.53 12.13
C THR A 121 10.22 2.58 11.10
N THR A 122 10.23 1.29 11.40
CA THR A 122 9.61 0.28 10.54
C THR A 122 8.52 -0.44 11.32
N ALA A 123 7.27 0.02 11.16
CA ALA A 123 6.13 -0.55 11.85
C ALA A 123 5.78 -1.96 11.38
N SER A 124 6.13 -2.29 10.15
CA SER A 124 5.85 -3.59 9.56
C SER A 124 6.85 -4.66 9.94
N ARG A 125 7.93 -4.28 10.60
CA ARG A 125 9.00 -5.21 10.93
C ARG A 125 8.82 -5.72 12.35
N TRP A 126 8.52 -6.98 12.46
CA TRP A 126 8.34 -7.63 13.74
C TRP A 126 9.45 -8.64 13.97
N PRO A 127 9.93 -8.74 15.18
CA PRO A 127 10.78 -9.84 15.54
C PRO A 127 10.02 -11.15 15.42
#